data_f58104d2b7b2579d9fe12f3f1e3545a4
#
_entry.id   f58104d2b7b2579d9fe12f3f1e3545a4
#
_cell.length_a   1.000
_cell.length_b   1.000
_cell.length_c   1.000
_cell.angle_alpha   90.00
_cell.angle_beta   90.00
_cell.angle_gamma   90.00
#
_symmetry.space_group_name_H-M   'P 1'
#
loop_
_entity.id
_entity.type
_entity.pdbx_description
1 polymer ?
#
loop_
_entity_poly.entity_id
_entity_poly.type
_entity_poly.pdbx_seq_one_letter_code
_entity_poly.pdbx_strand_id
1 'polypeptide(L)'
;MSEIQVVCVGVITIDTVALVDQYPHEDERVVAEEIIRAGGGPAAVAAVALSRLGIRSAIVGTIGDDADGKEVLRIFEKEKVNTSGISIGKFATAGSVIVASKKNSARAISTRQPVLQSPINENAKKLISSATWLHVDHVGIKQIAEAGITRGVGPQISFDAGYGVEDFDPSRVDLFVPTDRQMALRYPGVDLSVALENDSKKADNTVVATQGSAGSSGFSPQTGLVTASGFKVSVTSTLGAGDVFHGALIAQVIQGFELSVALRRANAVAALSCRGVDGQSMIPTTAELNAFLEANK
;
A
#
# COMPACT_ATOMS: atom_id res chain seq x y z
N MET A 1 -6.42 23.18 -12.52
CA MET A 1 -5.62 22.07 -11.93
C MET A 1 -6.28 20.79 -12.39
N SER A 2 -5.51 19.81 -12.88
CA SER A 2 -6.06 18.52 -13.30
C SER A 2 -6.63 17.77 -12.09
N GLU A 3 -7.80 17.17 -12.24
CA GLU A 3 -8.55 16.50 -11.18
C GLU A 3 -7.77 15.32 -10.57
N ILE A 4 -7.80 15.16 -9.24
CA ILE A 4 -7.20 14.02 -8.53
C ILE A 4 -7.98 12.76 -8.89
N GLN A 5 -7.26 11.68 -9.23
CA GLN A 5 -7.88 10.41 -9.61
C GLN A 5 -8.02 9.45 -8.42
N VAL A 6 -7.01 9.43 -7.54
CA VAL A 6 -7.01 8.57 -6.36
C VAL A 6 -6.68 9.37 -5.11
N VAL A 7 -7.46 9.21 -4.07
CA VAL A 7 -7.15 9.69 -2.73
C VAL A 7 -6.78 8.49 -1.86
N CYS A 8 -5.58 8.50 -1.30
CA CYS A 8 -5.16 7.52 -0.31
C CYS A 8 -5.46 8.07 1.09
N VAL A 9 -6.12 7.29 1.95
CA VAL A 9 -6.45 7.70 3.33
C VAL A 9 -5.84 6.72 4.32
N GLY A 10 -5.03 7.20 5.25
CA GLY A 10 -4.45 6.33 6.26
C GLY A 10 -3.15 6.81 6.87
N VAL A 11 -2.28 5.86 7.15
CA VAL A 11 -1.04 6.05 7.89
C VAL A 11 0.02 6.75 7.04
N ILE A 12 0.65 7.75 7.65
CA ILE A 12 1.81 8.46 7.13
C ILE A 12 2.90 8.38 8.20
N THR A 13 4.07 7.88 7.85
CA THR A 13 5.22 7.77 8.76
C THR A 13 6.49 8.35 8.14
N ILE A 14 7.46 8.60 9.01
CA ILE A 14 8.86 8.73 8.65
C ILE A 14 9.63 7.59 9.34
N ASP A 15 10.30 6.77 8.56
CA ASP A 15 10.95 5.56 9.04
C ASP A 15 12.47 5.71 9.00
N THR A 16 13.15 5.22 10.03
CA THR A 16 14.59 5.01 10.03
C THR A 16 14.86 3.53 9.79
N VAL A 17 15.49 3.21 8.66
CA VAL A 17 15.75 1.84 8.23
C VAL A 17 17.25 1.57 8.29
N ALA A 18 17.65 0.56 9.05
CA ALA A 18 19.01 0.04 9.11
C ALA A 18 19.08 -1.29 8.33
N LEU A 19 19.92 -1.37 7.31
CA LEU A 19 20.22 -2.60 6.59
C LEU A 19 21.42 -3.27 7.27
N VAL A 20 21.20 -4.46 7.78
CA VAL A 20 22.22 -5.28 8.45
C VAL A 20 22.36 -6.64 7.75
N ASP A 21 23.51 -7.31 7.92
CA ASP A 21 23.66 -8.67 7.42
C ASP A 21 22.70 -9.62 8.17
N GLN A 22 22.73 -9.58 9.49
CA GLN A 22 21.81 -10.32 10.37
C GLN A 22 21.39 -9.46 11.55
N TYR A 23 20.27 -9.82 12.21
CA TYR A 23 19.84 -9.14 13.41
C TYR A 23 20.85 -9.27 14.54
N PRO A 24 21.08 -8.19 15.35
CA PRO A 24 21.81 -8.33 16.60
C PRO A 24 21.04 -9.21 17.58
N HIS A 25 21.77 -10.01 18.34
CA HIS A 25 21.22 -10.63 19.54
C HIS A 25 21.06 -9.59 20.66
N GLU A 26 20.46 -9.99 21.77
CA GLU A 26 20.38 -9.16 22.98
C GLU A 26 21.80 -8.76 23.42
N ASP A 27 21.97 -7.47 23.72
CA ASP A 27 23.28 -6.84 24.09
C ASP A 27 24.38 -6.92 23.02
N GLU A 28 24.08 -7.34 21.80
CA GLU A 28 25.01 -7.38 20.69
C GLU A 28 25.01 -6.07 19.89
N ARG A 29 26.17 -5.71 19.36
CA ARG A 29 26.37 -4.60 18.42
C ARG A 29 26.72 -5.15 17.04
N VAL A 30 25.92 -4.82 16.04
CA VAL A 30 26.24 -5.09 14.62
C VAL A 30 26.49 -3.78 13.87
N VAL A 31 27.24 -3.85 12.78
CA VAL A 31 27.45 -2.71 11.87
C VAL A 31 26.40 -2.77 10.79
N ALA A 32 25.64 -1.68 10.61
CA ALA A 32 24.73 -1.54 9.50
C ALA A 32 25.52 -1.21 8.23
N GLU A 33 25.14 -1.83 7.10
CA GLU A 33 25.66 -1.49 5.77
C GLU A 33 25.18 -0.11 5.35
N GLU A 34 23.91 0.19 5.68
CA GLU A 34 23.27 1.46 5.37
C GLU A 34 22.26 1.84 6.46
N ILE A 35 22.14 3.12 6.76
CA ILE A 35 21.06 3.67 7.59
C ILE A 35 20.46 4.85 6.84
N ILE A 36 19.17 4.74 6.54
CA ILE A 36 18.45 5.76 5.78
C ILE A 36 17.22 6.24 6.54
N ARG A 37 16.73 7.43 6.13
CA ARG A 37 15.41 7.93 6.50
C ARG A 37 14.53 7.98 5.24
N ALA A 38 13.33 7.42 5.34
CA ALA A 38 12.40 7.33 4.24
C ALA A 38 10.96 7.57 4.70
N GLY A 39 10.12 8.02 3.78
CA GLY A 39 8.67 8.04 4.01
C GLY A 39 8.12 6.61 4.08
N GLY A 40 7.13 6.40 4.93
CA GLY A 40 6.46 5.13 5.13
C GLY A 40 4.97 5.28 5.45
N GLY A 41 4.35 4.18 5.80
CA GLY A 41 2.91 4.06 6.00
C GLY A 41 2.20 3.53 4.75
N PRO A 42 1.26 2.56 4.90
CA PRO A 42 0.69 1.85 3.76
C PRO A 42 0.02 2.80 2.75
N ALA A 43 -0.87 3.69 3.22
CA ALA A 43 -1.54 4.66 2.35
C ALA A 43 -0.54 5.64 1.69
N ALA A 44 0.51 6.05 2.40
CA ALA A 44 1.53 6.97 1.90
C ALA A 44 2.39 6.33 0.80
N VAL A 45 2.82 5.08 0.99
CA VAL A 45 3.60 4.32 -0.02
C VAL A 45 2.76 4.06 -1.26
N ALA A 46 1.47 3.68 -1.09
CA ALA A 46 0.54 3.50 -2.21
C ALA A 46 0.35 4.81 -3.01
N ALA A 47 0.25 5.97 -2.34
CA ALA A 47 0.13 7.27 -3.01
C ALA A 47 1.35 7.61 -3.87
N VAL A 48 2.56 7.30 -3.38
CA VAL A 48 3.81 7.46 -4.14
C VAL A 48 3.84 6.51 -5.34
N ALA A 49 3.46 5.24 -5.15
CA ALA A 49 3.41 4.26 -6.24
C ALA A 49 2.45 4.71 -7.36
N LEU A 50 1.26 5.18 -7.00
CA LEU A 50 0.30 5.76 -7.94
C LEU A 50 0.91 6.93 -8.73
N SER A 51 1.53 7.87 -8.04
CA SER A 51 2.14 9.06 -8.68
C SER A 51 3.23 8.67 -9.67
N ARG A 52 4.15 7.78 -9.31
CA ARG A 52 5.23 7.29 -10.20
C ARG A 52 4.71 6.53 -11.42
N LEU A 53 3.54 5.90 -11.29
CA LEU A 53 2.84 5.22 -12.39
C LEU A 53 1.95 6.17 -13.21
N GLY A 54 2.03 7.48 -12.99
CA GLY A 54 1.37 8.51 -13.77
C GLY A 54 -0.07 8.80 -13.35
N ILE A 55 -0.54 8.29 -12.20
CA ILE A 55 -1.86 8.57 -11.62
C ILE A 55 -1.75 9.78 -10.69
N ARG A 56 -2.63 10.77 -10.87
CA ARG A 56 -2.70 11.93 -9.97
C ARG A 56 -3.30 11.50 -8.63
N SER A 57 -2.42 11.38 -7.62
CA SER A 57 -2.76 10.92 -6.29
C SER A 57 -2.75 12.06 -5.27
N ALA A 58 -3.56 11.90 -4.23
CA ALA A 58 -3.54 12.72 -3.02
C ALA A 58 -3.47 11.82 -1.79
N ILE A 59 -2.95 12.37 -0.69
CA ILE A 59 -2.89 11.70 0.60
C ILE A 59 -3.71 12.46 1.65
N VAL A 60 -4.47 11.72 2.44
CA VAL A 60 -5.22 12.18 3.60
C VAL A 60 -4.74 11.40 4.82
N GLY A 61 -4.31 12.10 5.83
CA GLY A 61 -3.79 11.53 7.07
C GLY A 61 -3.35 12.62 8.02
N THR A 62 -2.60 12.25 9.06
CA THR A 62 -2.12 13.19 10.08
C THR A 62 -0.61 13.14 10.22
N ILE A 63 0.00 14.30 10.38
CA ILE A 63 1.42 14.46 10.72
C ILE A 63 1.56 15.49 11.83
N GLY A 64 2.69 15.46 12.54
CA GLY A 64 3.03 16.46 13.54
C GLY A 64 3.58 17.75 12.91
N ASP A 65 3.48 18.86 13.66
CA ASP A 65 4.24 20.10 13.37
C ASP A 65 5.66 19.99 13.92
N ASP A 66 6.40 19.03 13.39
CA ASP A 66 7.78 18.74 13.78
C ASP A 66 8.69 18.58 12.56
N ALA A 67 9.98 18.28 12.80
CA ALA A 67 10.96 18.09 11.72
C ALA A 67 10.59 16.89 10.83
N ASP A 68 10.03 15.84 11.41
CA ASP A 68 9.60 14.62 10.71
C ASP A 68 8.42 14.91 9.78
N GLY A 69 7.42 15.67 10.25
CA GLY A 69 6.30 16.10 9.42
C GLY A 69 6.71 16.96 8.24
N LYS A 70 7.66 17.89 8.44
CA LYS A 70 8.23 18.70 7.36
C LYS A 70 8.97 17.87 6.33
N GLU A 71 9.72 16.86 6.76
CA GLU A 71 10.40 15.93 5.85
C GLU A 71 9.41 15.08 5.05
N VAL A 72 8.34 14.59 5.67
CA VAL A 72 7.24 13.89 4.97
C VAL A 72 6.64 14.76 3.86
N LEU A 73 6.34 16.03 4.15
CA LEU A 73 5.80 16.96 3.14
C LEU A 73 6.79 17.16 1.99
N ARG A 74 8.10 17.29 2.27
CA ARG A 74 9.15 17.41 1.25
C ARG A 74 9.22 16.15 0.35
N ILE A 75 9.07 14.97 0.94
CA ILE A 75 9.04 13.71 0.18
C ILE A 75 7.83 13.70 -0.76
N PHE A 76 6.64 14.03 -0.28
CA PHE A 76 5.44 14.06 -1.13
C PHE A 76 5.51 15.11 -2.24
N GLU A 77 6.10 16.28 -1.96
CA GLU A 77 6.32 17.30 -2.98
C GLU A 77 7.22 16.77 -4.11
N LYS A 78 8.34 16.13 -3.76
CA LYS A 78 9.25 15.49 -4.73
C LYS A 78 8.54 14.42 -5.55
N GLU A 79 7.70 13.61 -4.91
CA GLU A 79 6.93 12.54 -5.54
C GLU A 79 5.62 13.03 -6.21
N LYS A 80 5.34 14.34 -6.19
CA LYS A 80 4.16 14.98 -6.80
C LYS A 80 2.83 14.46 -6.27
N VAL A 81 2.79 14.02 -5.01
CA VAL A 81 1.57 13.64 -4.30
C VAL A 81 0.92 14.88 -3.72
N ASN A 82 -0.38 15.06 -3.93
CA ASN A 82 -1.12 16.19 -3.36
C ASN A 82 -1.32 16.00 -1.85
N THR A 83 -0.89 16.96 -1.06
CA THR A 83 -0.90 16.93 0.41
C THR A 83 -1.97 17.82 1.05
N SER A 84 -2.86 18.43 0.26
CA SER A 84 -3.86 19.38 0.79
C SER A 84 -4.91 18.74 1.73
N GLY A 85 -4.97 17.41 1.75
CA GLY A 85 -5.80 16.63 2.69
C GLY A 85 -5.11 16.26 4.00
N ILE A 86 -3.83 16.61 4.19
CA ILE A 86 -3.10 16.30 5.42
C ILE A 86 -3.52 17.25 6.54
N SER A 87 -3.78 16.70 7.73
CA SER A 87 -3.96 17.44 8.96
C SER A 87 -2.66 17.51 9.76
N ILE A 88 -2.27 18.73 10.17
CA ILE A 88 -1.04 18.97 10.95
C ILE A 88 -1.43 19.33 12.38
N GLY A 89 -0.81 18.68 13.38
CA GLY A 89 -1.14 18.90 14.77
C GLY A 89 0.08 18.99 15.70
N LYS A 90 -0.13 19.41 16.97
CA LYS A 90 0.91 19.55 18.00
C LYS A 90 1.20 18.20 18.67
N PHE A 91 1.72 17.25 17.90
CA PHE A 91 2.15 15.92 18.35
C PHE A 91 3.34 15.46 17.48
N ALA A 92 4.02 14.41 17.89
CA ALA A 92 5.09 13.86 17.07
C ALA A 92 4.54 13.09 15.87
N THR A 93 5.10 13.32 14.70
CA THR A 93 4.81 12.55 13.49
C THR A 93 5.05 11.05 13.74
N ALA A 94 4.15 10.19 13.29
CA ALA A 94 4.33 8.75 13.39
C ALA A 94 5.62 8.32 12.67
N GLY A 95 6.24 7.24 13.15
CA GLY A 95 7.48 6.77 12.56
C GLY A 95 7.91 5.44 13.12
N SER A 96 8.79 4.75 12.41
CA SER A 96 9.31 3.46 12.81
C SER A 96 10.82 3.44 12.83
N VAL A 97 11.38 2.60 13.69
CA VAL A 97 12.74 2.11 13.58
C VAL A 97 12.66 0.69 13.03
N ILE A 98 13.32 0.47 11.91
CA ILE A 98 13.25 -0.78 11.15
C ILE A 98 14.66 -1.33 11.01
N VAL A 99 14.85 -2.58 11.40
CA VAL A 99 16.07 -3.33 11.09
C VAL A 99 15.72 -4.35 10.00
N ALA A 100 16.33 -4.21 8.84
CA ALA A 100 16.17 -5.13 7.71
C ALA A 100 17.39 -6.05 7.63
N SER A 101 17.16 -7.36 7.59
CA SER A 101 18.24 -8.38 7.52
C SER A 101 18.38 -8.91 6.10
N LYS A 102 19.59 -8.84 5.54
CA LYS A 102 19.90 -9.39 4.22
C LYS A 102 19.85 -10.92 4.21
N LYS A 103 20.25 -11.57 5.30
CA LYS A 103 20.38 -13.03 5.39
C LYS A 103 19.09 -13.78 5.12
N ASN A 104 17.96 -13.23 5.52
CA ASN A 104 16.65 -13.88 5.39
C ASN A 104 15.56 -12.97 4.82
N SER A 105 15.93 -11.78 4.36
CA SER A 105 15.00 -10.75 3.83
C SER A 105 13.87 -10.38 4.82
N ALA A 106 14.08 -10.66 6.11
CA ALA A 106 13.13 -10.34 7.16
C ALA A 106 13.36 -8.92 7.71
N ARG A 107 12.38 -8.41 8.44
CA ARG A 107 12.45 -7.10 9.10
C ARG A 107 11.87 -7.16 10.50
N ALA A 108 12.48 -6.41 11.43
CA ALA A 108 11.92 -6.09 12.73
C ALA A 108 11.54 -4.62 12.75
N ILE A 109 10.33 -4.32 13.21
CA ILE A 109 9.75 -2.97 13.18
C ILE A 109 9.30 -2.58 14.58
N SER A 110 9.75 -1.41 15.05
CA SER A 110 9.24 -0.77 16.25
C SER A 110 8.61 0.56 15.86
N THR A 111 7.31 0.72 16.09
CA THR A 111 6.51 1.83 15.56
C THR A 111 5.96 2.73 16.65
N ARG A 112 6.12 4.04 16.49
CA ARG A 112 5.32 5.05 17.18
C ARG A 112 4.02 5.24 16.40
N GLN A 113 2.90 4.89 17.03
CA GLN A 113 1.58 4.94 16.41
C GLN A 113 1.20 6.36 15.94
N PRO A 114 0.45 6.49 14.83
CA PRO A 114 -0.09 7.76 14.41
C PRO A 114 -1.11 8.28 15.41
N VAL A 115 -1.14 9.60 15.61
CA VAL A 115 -2.25 10.26 16.27
C VAL A 115 -3.37 10.43 15.25
N LEU A 116 -4.48 9.76 15.50
CA LEU A 116 -5.64 9.83 14.63
C LEU A 116 -6.42 11.10 14.99
N GLN A 117 -6.48 12.04 14.07
CA GLN A 117 -7.44 13.14 14.15
C GLN A 117 -8.70 12.73 13.39
N SER A 118 -9.79 12.60 14.13
CA SER A 118 -11.13 12.44 13.57
C SER A 118 -11.90 13.74 13.81
N PRO A 119 -12.73 14.21 12.90
CA PRO A 119 -13.07 13.61 11.60
C PRO A 119 -12.11 14.07 10.47
N ILE A 120 -12.20 13.40 9.32
CA ILE A 120 -11.59 13.84 8.06
C ILE A 120 -12.00 15.30 7.81
N ASN A 121 -11.03 16.20 7.65
CA ASN A 121 -11.28 17.63 7.51
C ASN A 121 -12.01 17.97 6.18
N GLU A 122 -12.54 19.19 6.05
CA GLU A 122 -13.34 19.60 4.89
C GLU A 122 -12.56 19.57 3.57
N ASN A 123 -11.25 19.82 3.60
CA ASN A 123 -10.42 19.71 2.39
C ASN A 123 -10.28 18.24 1.97
N ALA A 124 -10.06 17.35 2.93
CA ALA A 124 -10.02 15.90 2.68
C ALA A 124 -11.35 15.40 2.10
N LYS A 125 -12.50 15.84 2.65
CA LYS A 125 -13.83 15.48 2.10
C LYS A 125 -13.99 15.94 0.66
N LYS A 126 -13.57 17.16 0.31
CA LYS A 126 -13.63 17.68 -1.06
C LYS A 126 -12.75 16.86 -2.01
N LEU A 127 -11.53 16.52 -1.58
CA LEU A 127 -10.64 15.66 -2.38
C LEU A 127 -11.27 14.30 -2.63
N ILE A 128 -11.78 13.65 -1.56
CA ILE A 128 -12.41 12.33 -1.64
C ILE A 128 -13.63 12.37 -2.57
N SER A 129 -14.51 13.34 -2.42
CA SER A 129 -15.74 13.42 -3.22
C SER A 129 -15.49 13.67 -4.71
N SER A 130 -14.35 14.24 -5.09
CA SER A 130 -13.96 14.49 -6.48
C SER A 130 -13.14 13.37 -7.11
N ALA A 131 -12.66 12.41 -6.31
CA ALA A 131 -11.80 11.33 -6.80
C ALA A 131 -12.61 10.21 -7.50
N THR A 132 -11.95 9.47 -8.36
CA THR A 132 -12.50 8.23 -8.96
C THR A 132 -12.36 7.05 -8.01
N TRP A 133 -11.23 6.98 -7.30
CA TRP A 133 -10.92 5.93 -6.35
C TRP A 133 -10.48 6.48 -5.00
N LEU A 134 -10.86 5.77 -3.96
CA LEU A 134 -10.40 5.94 -2.60
C LEU A 134 -9.63 4.69 -2.18
N HIS A 135 -8.36 4.83 -1.87
CA HIS A 135 -7.55 3.74 -1.31
C HIS A 135 -7.39 3.94 0.19
N VAL A 136 -7.61 2.90 0.96
CA VAL A 136 -7.53 2.97 2.42
C VAL A 136 -6.70 1.83 2.99
N ASP A 137 -5.95 2.12 4.04
CA ASP A 137 -5.31 1.12 4.91
C ASP A 137 -6.18 0.80 6.14
N HIS A 138 -5.64 0.01 7.07
CA HIS A 138 -6.32 -0.42 8.31
C HIS A 138 -6.73 0.74 9.23
N VAL A 139 -6.11 1.91 9.09
CA VAL A 139 -6.50 3.14 9.78
C VAL A 139 -7.54 3.90 8.96
N GLY A 140 -7.25 4.08 7.67
CA GLY A 140 -8.11 4.81 6.75
C GLY A 140 -9.52 4.24 6.64
N ILE A 141 -9.67 2.91 6.65
CA ILE A 141 -11.00 2.26 6.60
C ILE A 141 -11.91 2.65 7.77
N LYS A 142 -11.33 2.90 8.95
CA LYS A 142 -12.05 3.37 10.12
C LYS A 142 -12.42 4.85 9.98
N GLN A 143 -11.46 5.67 9.52
CA GLN A 143 -11.67 7.12 9.33
C GLN A 143 -12.76 7.42 8.31
N ILE A 144 -12.79 6.70 7.16
CA ILE A 144 -13.85 6.90 6.17
C ILE A 144 -15.22 6.45 6.69
N ALA A 145 -15.27 5.37 7.48
CA ALA A 145 -16.52 4.91 8.10
C ALA A 145 -17.08 5.94 9.08
N GLU A 146 -16.21 6.52 9.94
CA GLU A 146 -16.58 7.60 10.87
C GLU A 146 -17.06 8.86 10.13
N ALA A 147 -16.51 9.13 8.94
CA ALA A 147 -16.91 10.23 8.09
C ALA A 147 -18.19 9.96 7.26
N GLY A 148 -18.79 8.77 7.38
CA GLY A 148 -19.98 8.39 6.65
C GLY A 148 -19.74 8.08 5.16
N ILE A 149 -18.49 7.83 4.76
CA ILE A 149 -18.14 7.47 3.38
C ILE A 149 -18.32 5.95 3.22
N THR A 150 -19.16 5.56 2.27
CA THR A 150 -19.56 4.17 2.06
C THR A 150 -19.49 3.79 0.58
N ARG A 151 -19.30 2.51 0.31
CA ARG A 151 -19.35 1.94 -1.04
C ARG A 151 -20.67 2.29 -1.74
N GLY A 152 -20.59 2.56 -3.03
CA GLY A 152 -21.75 2.90 -3.87
C GLY A 152 -22.17 4.36 -3.82
N VAL A 153 -21.51 5.19 -2.99
CA VAL A 153 -21.74 6.64 -2.92
C VAL A 153 -20.42 7.38 -3.04
N GLY A 154 -20.14 7.97 -4.21
CA GLY A 154 -18.88 8.66 -4.50
C GLY A 154 -17.82 7.74 -5.14
N PRO A 155 -16.53 7.84 -4.77
CA PRO A 155 -15.46 7.05 -5.36
C PRO A 155 -15.59 5.56 -5.06
N GLN A 156 -15.04 4.72 -5.94
CA GLN A 156 -14.82 3.31 -5.64
C GLN A 156 -13.79 3.16 -4.52
N ILE A 157 -13.97 2.18 -3.65
CA ILE A 157 -13.14 1.98 -2.46
C ILE A 157 -12.26 0.75 -2.61
N SER A 158 -10.94 0.93 -2.48
CA SER A 158 -9.95 -0.14 -2.37
C SER A 158 -9.41 -0.21 -0.95
N PHE A 159 -9.32 -1.41 -0.39
CA PHE A 159 -8.80 -1.63 0.96
C PHE A 159 -7.57 -2.53 0.97
N ASP A 160 -6.46 -1.99 1.51
CA ASP A 160 -5.29 -2.75 1.92
C ASP A 160 -5.60 -3.51 3.21
N ALA A 161 -5.88 -4.79 3.04
CA ALA A 161 -6.28 -5.71 4.09
C ALA A 161 -5.14 -6.65 4.52
N GLY A 162 -3.91 -6.17 4.51
CA GLY A 162 -2.72 -6.94 4.87
C GLY A 162 -2.61 -7.30 6.35
N TYR A 163 -3.46 -6.73 7.23
CA TYR A 163 -3.39 -6.93 8.68
C TYR A 163 -4.77 -6.80 9.35
N GLY A 164 -5.10 -7.75 10.25
CA GLY A 164 -6.21 -7.63 11.21
C GLY A 164 -7.60 -7.53 10.56
N VAL A 165 -7.92 -8.40 9.61
CA VAL A 165 -9.13 -8.30 8.80
C VAL A 165 -10.02 -9.55 8.83
N GLU A 166 -9.81 -10.43 9.80
CA GLU A 166 -10.51 -11.71 9.89
C GLU A 166 -12.04 -11.53 9.88
N ASP A 167 -12.53 -10.53 10.60
CA ASP A 167 -13.96 -10.19 10.72
C ASP A 167 -14.43 -9.07 9.79
N PHE A 168 -13.58 -8.60 8.86
CA PHE A 168 -13.97 -7.52 7.95
C PHE A 168 -15.03 -8.00 6.96
N ASP A 169 -16.05 -7.18 6.74
CA ASP A 169 -17.07 -7.42 5.71
C ASP A 169 -16.61 -6.84 4.35
N PRO A 170 -16.22 -7.70 3.37
CA PRO A 170 -15.74 -7.24 2.07
C PRO A 170 -16.77 -6.46 1.25
N SER A 171 -18.07 -6.58 1.56
CA SER A 171 -19.12 -5.83 0.85
C SER A 171 -19.02 -4.31 1.03
N ARG A 172 -18.21 -3.86 1.97
CA ARG A 172 -17.96 -2.44 2.24
C ARG A 172 -17.02 -1.77 1.25
N VAL A 173 -16.36 -2.55 0.37
CA VAL A 173 -15.35 -2.05 -0.57
C VAL A 173 -15.52 -2.68 -1.96
N ASP A 174 -15.03 -2.01 -3.00
CA ASP A 174 -15.09 -2.49 -4.38
C ASP A 174 -13.91 -3.38 -4.74
N LEU A 175 -12.76 -3.14 -4.09
CA LEU A 175 -11.54 -3.93 -4.24
C LEU A 175 -10.98 -4.27 -2.84
N PHE A 176 -11.09 -5.55 -2.46
CA PHE A 176 -10.59 -6.08 -1.20
C PHE A 176 -9.29 -6.83 -1.42
N VAL A 177 -8.19 -6.38 -0.78
CA VAL A 177 -6.86 -6.93 -1.08
C VAL A 177 -6.14 -7.39 0.20
N PRO A 178 -6.45 -8.60 0.70
CA PRO A 178 -5.73 -9.25 1.79
C PRO A 178 -4.43 -9.92 1.32
N THR A 179 -3.65 -10.44 2.27
CA THR A 179 -2.61 -11.43 2.00
C THR A 179 -3.21 -12.85 1.99
N ASP A 180 -2.51 -13.80 1.37
CA ASP A 180 -2.86 -15.23 1.45
C ASP A 180 -2.93 -15.73 2.91
N ARG A 181 -2.03 -15.20 3.78
CA ARG A 181 -2.06 -15.48 5.22
C ARG A 181 -3.35 -14.99 5.88
N GLN A 182 -3.82 -13.78 5.54
CA GLN A 182 -5.08 -13.25 6.07
C GLN A 182 -6.28 -14.06 5.58
N MET A 183 -6.26 -14.50 4.32
CA MET A 183 -7.29 -15.39 3.79
C MET A 183 -7.28 -16.75 4.49
N ALA A 184 -6.12 -17.32 4.81
CA ALA A 184 -6.02 -18.56 5.56
C ALA A 184 -6.54 -18.45 7.01
N LEU A 185 -6.35 -17.28 7.66
CA LEU A 185 -6.95 -17.01 8.97
C LEU A 185 -8.48 -16.86 8.89
N ARG A 186 -8.96 -16.20 7.84
CA ARG A 186 -10.39 -15.98 7.59
C ARG A 186 -11.13 -17.26 7.18
N TYR A 187 -10.47 -18.16 6.47
CA TYR A 187 -11.00 -19.42 5.95
C TYR A 187 -10.07 -20.59 6.29
N PRO A 188 -10.00 -21.02 7.56
CA PRO A 188 -9.09 -22.09 7.96
C PRO A 188 -9.37 -23.40 7.19
N GLY A 189 -8.34 -23.95 6.53
CA GLY A 189 -8.41 -25.20 5.80
C GLY A 189 -9.12 -25.14 4.44
N VAL A 190 -9.49 -23.94 3.97
CA VAL A 190 -10.09 -23.73 2.64
C VAL A 190 -9.00 -23.33 1.66
N ASP A 191 -9.06 -23.86 0.45
CA ASP A 191 -8.17 -23.44 -0.65
C ASP A 191 -8.34 -21.95 -0.95
N LEU A 192 -7.22 -21.28 -1.25
CA LEU A 192 -7.20 -19.83 -1.50
C LEU A 192 -8.16 -19.44 -2.64
N SER A 193 -8.20 -20.22 -3.71
CA SER A 193 -9.08 -19.94 -4.86
C SER A 193 -10.56 -19.96 -4.48
N VAL A 194 -10.96 -20.92 -3.63
CA VAL A 194 -12.31 -21.04 -3.11
C VAL A 194 -12.63 -19.90 -2.13
N ALA A 195 -11.68 -19.53 -1.29
CA ALA A 195 -11.84 -18.43 -0.34
C ALA A 195 -12.04 -17.09 -1.05
N LEU A 196 -11.24 -16.80 -2.11
CA LEU A 196 -11.38 -15.61 -2.95
C LEU A 196 -12.74 -15.56 -3.64
N GLU A 197 -13.19 -16.70 -4.22
CA GLU A 197 -14.48 -16.82 -4.87
C GLU A 197 -15.63 -16.56 -3.90
N ASN A 198 -15.56 -17.13 -2.69
CA ASN A 198 -16.60 -16.98 -1.66
C ASN A 198 -16.76 -15.51 -1.24
N ASP A 199 -15.65 -14.82 -0.91
CA ASP A 199 -15.72 -13.40 -0.53
C ASP A 199 -16.22 -12.54 -1.70
N SER A 200 -15.68 -12.73 -2.91
CA SER A 200 -16.07 -11.97 -4.08
C SER A 200 -17.54 -12.13 -4.45
N LYS A 201 -18.05 -13.37 -4.49
CA LYS A 201 -19.47 -13.63 -4.80
C LYS A 201 -20.40 -13.09 -3.73
N LYS A 202 -20.02 -13.23 -2.44
CA LYS A 202 -20.82 -12.73 -1.33
C LYS A 202 -20.90 -11.21 -1.32
N ALA A 203 -19.82 -10.55 -1.66
CA ALA A 203 -19.69 -9.09 -1.61
C ALA A 203 -20.01 -8.39 -2.95
N ASP A 204 -20.13 -9.14 -4.03
CA ASP A 204 -20.26 -8.62 -5.40
C ASP A 204 -19.15 -7.59 -5.70
N ASN A 205 -17.89 -8.00 -5.46
CA ASN A 205 -16.70 -7.14 -5.63
C ASN A 205 -15.51 -7.93 -6.17
N THR A 206 -14.39 -7.24 -6.37
CA THR A 206 -13.10 -7.87 -6.70
C THR A 206 -12.31 -8.15 -5.43
N VAL A 207 -11.85 -9.40 -5.27
CA VAL A 207 -10.97 -9.82 -4.17
C VAL A 207 -9.64 -10.29 -4.73
N VAL A 208 -8.54 -9.78 -4.19
CA VAL A 208 -7.18 -10.13 -4.64
C VAL A 208 -6.35 -10.49 -3.42
N ALA A 209 -5.67 -11.63 -3.43
CA ALA A 209 -4.70 -11.98 -2.40
C ALA A 209 -3.27 -11.86 -2.92
N THR A 210 -2.42 -11.17 -2.15
CA THR A 210 -0.97 -11.17 -2.37
C THR A 210 -0.34 -12.42 -1.77
N GLN A 211 0.63 -13.03 -2.47
CA GLN A 211 1.28 -14.30 -2.10
C GLN A 211 2.83 -14.14 -2.05
N GLY A 212 3.30 -12.94 -1.71
CA GLY A 212 4.72 -12.62 -1.63
C GLY A 212 5.45 -12.91 -2.95
N SER A 213 6.52 -13.69 -2.90
CA SER A 213 7.32 -14.05 -4.09
C SER A 213 6.59 -14.96 -5.08
N ALA A 214 5.49 -15.62 -4.67
CA ALA A 214 4.67 -16.41 -5.57
C ALA A 214 3.80 -15.54 -6.50
N GLY A 215 3.55 -14.27 -6.12
CA GLY A 215 2.79 -13.32 -6.93
C GLY A 215 1.43 -12.98 -6.31
N SER A 216 0.35 -13.10 -7.07
CA SER A 216 -1.00 -12.78 -6.60
C SER A 216 -2.07 -13.58 -7.33
N SER A 217 -3.21 -13.77 -6.66
CA SER A 217 -4.42 -14.37 -7.21
C SER A 217 -5.61 -13.48 -6.94
N GLY A 218 -6.55 -13.40 -7.86
CA GLY A 218 -7.75 -12.60 -7.69
C GLY A 218 -8.97 -13.27 -8.27
N PHE A 219 -10.12 -12.91 -7.75
CA PHE A 219 -11.43 -13.31 -8.28
C PHE A 219 -12.31 -12.08 -8.43
N SER A 220 -13.02 -11.98 -9.54
CA SER A 220 -14.11 -11.04 -9.71
C SER A 220 -15.32 -11.74 -10.35
N PRO A 221 -16.55 -11.25 -10.12
CA PRO A 221 -17.74 -11.82 -10.75
C PRO A 221 -17.68 -11.80 -12.29
N GLN A 222 -16.94 -10.87 -12.88
CA GLN A 222 -16.84 -10.68 -14.33
C GLN A 222 -15.79 -11.59 -14.98
N THR A 223 -14.65 -11.81 -14.30
CA THR A 223 -13.50 -12.53 -14.88
C THR A 223 -13.30 -13.94 -14.32
N GLY A 224 -13.95 -14.26 -13.18
CA GLY A 224 -13.64 -15.47 -12.41
C GLY A 224 -12.26 -15.41 -11.75
N LEU A 225 -11.66 -16.56 -11.49
CA LEU A 225 -10.34 -16.70 -10.91
C LEU A 225 -9.24 -16.38 -11.92
N VAL A 226 -8.32 -15.51 -11.53
CA VAL A 226 -7.09 -15.21 -12.28
C VAL A 226 -5.88 -15.27 -11.34
N THR A 227 -4.75 -15.69 -11.86
CA THR A 227 -3.48 -15.76 -11.13
C THR A 227 -2.36 -15.10 -11.94
N ALA A 228 -1.41 -14.48 -11.25
CA ALA A 228 -0.23 -13.91 -11.86
C ALA A 228 1.01 -14.25 -11.01
N SER A 229 1.98 -14.89 -11.62
CA SER A 229 3.24 -15.24 -10.96
C SER A 229 4.04 -14.00 -10.56
N GLY A 230 4.82 -14.11 -9.48
CA GLY A 230 5.80 -13.11 -9.11
C GLY A 230 6.99 -13.06 -10.04
N PHE A 231 7.80 -12.04 -9.92
CA PHE A 231 9.04 -11.86 -10.70
C PHE A 231 10.26 -12.10 -9.82
N LYS A 232 11.26 -12.76 -10.39
CA LYS A 232 12.57 -12.94 -9.75
C LYS A 232 13.41 -11.67 -9.94
N VAL A 233 13.81 -11.07 -8.86
CA VAL A 233 14.71 -9.90 -8.82
C VAL A 233 15.76 -10.07 -7.74
N SER A 234 16.84 -9.29 -7.79
CA SER A 234 17.76 -9.19 -6.67
C SER A 234 17.08 -8.39 -5.55
N VAL A 235 16.73 -9.06 -4.45
CA VAL A 235 16.03 -8.46 -3.32
C VAL A 235 17.00 -7.89 -2.32
N THR A 236 16.88 -6.61 -2.01
CA THR A 236 17.57 -5.94 -0.89
C THR A 236 16.66 -5.92 0.35
N SER A 237 15.40 -5.52 0.18
CA SER A 237 14.41 -5.47 1.26
C SER A 237 13.01 -5.71 0.67
N THR A 238 12.13 -6.34 1.45
CA THR A 238 10.70 -6.48 1.11
C THR A 238 9.81 -5.45 1.81
N LEU A 239 10.41 -4.43 2.43
CA LEU A 239 9.68 -3.37 3.11
C LEU A 239 8.78 -2.63 2.12
N GLY A 240 7.50 -2.47 2.46
CA GLY A 240 6.55 -1.72 1.64
C GLY A 240 6.10 -2.39 0.34
N ALA A 241 6.60 -3.59 -0.01
CA ALA A 241 6.25 -4.24 -1.27
C ALA A 241 4.74 -4.50 -1.42
N GLY A 242 4.05 -4.81 -0.32
CA GLY A 242 2.58 -4.91 -0.28
C GLY A 242 1.91 -3.59 -0.63
N ASP A 243 2.31 -2.53 0.06
CA ASP A 243 1.75 -1.18 -0.12
C ASP A 243 1.96 -0.68 -1.56
N VAL A 244 3.15 -0.97 -2.13
CA VAL A 244 3.47 -0.69 -3.54
C VAL A 244 2.57 -1.50 -4.48
N PHE A 245 2.34 -2.79 -4.18
CA PHE A 245 1.43 -3.62 -4.97
C PHE A 245 0.02 -3.02 -5.01
N HIS A 246 -0.50 -2.55 -3.86
CA HIS A 246 -1.84 -1.94 -3.78
C HIS A 246 -1.95 -0.69 -4.66
N GLY A 247 -1.00 0.25 -4.53
CA GLY A 247 -0.97 1.44 -5.39
C GLY A 247 -0.84 1.09 -6.87
N ALA A 248 0.01 0.12 -7.21
CA ALA A 248 0.21 -0.35 -8.57
C ALA A 248 -1.05 -1.02 -9.14
N LEU A 249 -1.74 -1.87 -8.37
CA LEU A 249 -2.97 -2.53 -8.81
C LEU A 249 -4.04 -1.51 -9.17
N ILE A 250 -4.29 -0.52 -8.31
CA ILE A 250 -5.25 0.54 -8.57
C ILE A 250 -4.86 1.34 -9.83
N ALA A 251 -3.57 1.63 -10.01
CA ALA A 251 -3.10 2.33 -11.20
C ALA A 251 -3.44 1.58 -12.49
N GLN A 252 -3.28 0.25 -12.49
CA GLN A 252 -3.61 -0.57 -13.66
C GLN A 252 -5.13 -0.66 -13.89
N VAL A 253 -5.92 -0.79 -12.82
CA VAL A 253 -7.40 -0.81 -12.90
C VAL A 253 -7.93 0.51 -13.49
N ILE A 254 -7.43 1.66 -13.04
CA ILE A 254 -7.82 2.98 -13.57
C ILE A 254 -7.42 3.13 -15.05
N GLN A 255 -6.30 2.54 -15.46
CA GLN A 255 -5.85 2.54 -16.86
C GLN A 255 -6.64 1.57 -17.75
N GLY A 256 -7.60 0.83 -17.18
CA GLY A 256 -8.50 -0.06 -17.91
C GLY A 256 -7.91 -1.42 -18.30
N PHE A 257 -6.83 -1.85 -17.62
CA PHE A 257 -6.30 -3.19 -17.83
C PHE A 257 -7.20 -4.26 -17.21
N GLU A 258 -7.36 -5.38 -17.92
CA GLU A 258 -8.00 -6.58 -17.41
C GLU A 258 -7.29 -7.08 -16.14
N LEU A 259 -8.03 -7.71 -15.20
CA LEU A 259 -7.52 -8.11 -13.89
C LEU A 259 -6.23 -8.96 -13.98
N SER A 260 -6.15 -9.90 -14.92
CA SER A 260 -4.96 -10.74 -15.13
C SER A 260 -3.72 -9.92 -15.48
N VAL A 261 -3.87 -8.94 -16.36
CA VAL A 261 -2.79 -8.03 -16.76
C VAL A 261 -2.45 -7.07 -15.62
N ALA A 262 -3.46 -6.55 -14.92
CA ALA A 262 -3.29 -5.67 -13.76
C ALA A 262 -2.49 -6.34 -12.65
N LEU A 263 -2.79 -7.60 -12.30
CA LEU A 263 -2.05 -8.38 -11.31
C LEU A 263 -0.59 -8.59 -11.73
N ARG A 264 -0.35 -9.02 -13.00
CA ARG A 264 1.02 -9.22 -13.50
C ARG A 264 1.85 -7.93 -13.42
N ARG A 265 1.27 -6.80 -13.81
CA ARG A 265 1.93 -5.48 -13.77
C ARG A 265 2.17 -5.02 -12.33
N ALA A 266 1.21 -5.20 -11.43
CA ALA A 266 1.36 -4.87 -10.01
C ALA A 266 2.44 -5.72 -9.32
N ASN A 267 2.51 -7.04 -9.63
CA ASN A 267 3.59 -7.91 -9.17
C ASN A 267 4.97 -7.44 -9.65
N ALA A 268 5.08 -6.96 -10.90
CA ALA A 268 6.34 -6.42 -11.42
C ALA A 268 6.76 -5.14 -10.68
N VAL A 269 5.84 -4.21 -10.42
CA VAL A 269 6.13 -2.99 -9.65
C VAL A 269 6.59 -3.32 -8.24
N ALA A 270 5.87 -4.21 -7.54
CA ALA A 270 6.24 -4.67 -6.20
C ALA A 270 7.59 -5.39 -6.17
N ALA A 271 7.88 -6.24 -7.16
CA ALA A 271 9.18 -6.90 -7.26
C ALA A 271 10.31 -5.89 -7.48
N LEU A 272 10.11 -4.91 -8.37
CA LEU A 272 11.10 -3.86 -8.63
C LEU A 272 11.38 -2.99 -7.41
N SER A 273 10.38 -2.68 -6.58
CA SER A 273 10.56 -1.92 -5.34
C SER A 273 11.44 -2.65 -4.32
N CYS A 274 11.42 -3.99 -4.31
CA CYS A 274 12.25 -4.81 -3.40
C CYS A 274 13.77 -4.68 -3.63
N ARG A 275 14.22 -4.01 -4.69
CA ARG A 275 15.64 -3.72 -4.94
C ARG A 275 16.18 -2.59 -4.05
N GLY A 276 15.30 -1.80 -3.42
CA GLY A 276 15.66 -0.76 -2.47
C GLY A 276 15.71 -1.25 -1.03
N VAL A 277 16.30 -0.44 -0.16
CA VAL A 277 16.31 -0.66 1.29
C VAL A 277 14.97 -0.27 1.91
N ASP A 278 14.36 0.79 1.40
CA ASP A 278 13.05 1.31 1.81
C ASP A 278 11.92 0.88 0.87
N GLY A 279 10.69 1.20 1.28
CA GLY A 279 9.50 0.88 0.50
C GLY A 279 9.21 1.82 -0.68
N GLN A 280 10.02 2.87 -0.93
CA GLN A 280 9.67 3.92 -1.90
C GLN A 280 10.73 4.17 -2.97
N SER A 281 12.02 4.13 -2.62
CA SER A 281 13.10 4.63 -3.50
C SER A 281 13.16 3.94 -4.85
N MET A 282 12.89 2.64 -4.90
CA MET A 282 12.97 1.81 -6.11
C MET A 282 11.62 1.48 -6.75
N ILE A 283 10.55 2.17 -6.38
CA ILE A 283 9.27 2.10 -7.11
C ILE A 283 9.51 2.58 -8.54
N PRO A 284 9.22 1.78 -9.58
CA PRO A 284 9.50 2.16 -10.96
C PRO A 284 8.52 3.21 -11.48
N THR A 285 8.95 3.96 -12.47
CA THR A 285 8.08 4.73 -13.35
C THR A 285 7.35 3.79 -14.34
N THR A 286 6.32 4.30 -15.01
CA THR A 286 5.62 3.54 -16.08
C THR A 286 6.58 3.09 -17.20
N ALA A 287 7.56 3.92 -17.55
CA ALA A 287 8.55 3.59 -18.59
C ALA A 287 9.46 2.41 -18.15
N GLU A 288 9.97 2.46 -16.93
CA GLU A 288 10.79 1.38 -16.35
C GLU A 288 10.01 0.08 -16.20
N LEU A 289 8.74 0.17 -15.73
CA LEU A 289 7.84 -0.99 -15.68
C LEU A 289 7.66 -1.64 -17.05
N ASN A 290 7.38 -0.84 -18.07
CA ASN A 290 7.18 -1.37 -19.43
C ASN A 290 8.45 -2.02 -19.98
N ALA A 291 9.62 -1.40 -19.79
CA ALA A 291 10.88 -1.98 -20.19
C ALA A 291 11.18 -3.31 -19.48
N PHE A 292 10.88 -3.38 -18.17
CA PHE A 292 11.03 -4.61 -17.39
C PHE A 292 10.12 -5.72 -17.89
N LEU A 293 8.86 -5.42 -18.16
CA LEU A 293 7.89 -6.41 -18.65
C LEU A 293 8.22 -6.92 -20.05
N GLU A 294 8.77 -6.07 -20.93
CA GLU A 294 9.28 -6.48 -22.25
C GLU A 294 10.44 -7.48 -22.15
N ALA A 295 11.35 -7.24 -21.20
CA ALA A 295 12.49 -8.11 -20.96
C ALA A 295 12.13 -9.45 -20.25
N ASN A 296 10.90 -9.56 -19.72
CA ASN A 296 10.41 -10.71 -18.94
C ASN A 296 9.07 -11.24 -19.50
N LYS A 297 8.97 -11.30 -20.84
CA LYS A 297 7.81 -11.89 -21.54
C LYS A 297 7.68 -13.36 -21.32
#